data_f68068f8d6d8c3375bef433ebb56e528
#
_entry.id   f68068f8d6d8c3375bef433ebb56e528
#
_cell.length_a   1.000
_cell.length_b   1.000
_cell.length_c   1.000
_cell.angle_alpha   90.00
_cell.angle_beta   90.00
_cell.angle_gamma   90.00
#
_symmetry.space_group_name_H-M   'P 1'
#
loop_
_entity.id
_entity.type
_entity.pdbx_description
1 polymer ?
#
loop_
_entity_poly.entity_id
_entity_poly.type
_entity_poly.pdbx_seq_one_letter_code
_entity_poly.pdbx_strand_id
1 'polypeptide(L)'
;NVKYVTMPRLAIKDEVTTEGRITKRKFAWEIFKEAIADLEKGSDFETIVVDLLEDTYEACRLYMYDQLSITHESDDSFRAWDKVRTEYLSNIKRLLNLDYNIILISHEDTSKDLTKKGGDKVTAIMPNLNEKASKKIAGMVDLVARLVVDGDKRTLNFKSDEVVFGGGRLQGVKTTEIPLSWDELCKVYDEAIGNVADKPKTAHQKKVEDFKKEQEEPTPKAEIEPDETTGVKVTEPVEEDKPVRRTRRTR
;
A
#
# COMPACT_ATOMS: atom_id res chain seq x y z
N ASN A 1 -24.11 -23.85 13.01
CA ASN A 1 -24.28 -23.82 11.55
C ASN A 1 -23.31 -22.80 10.97
N VAL A 2 -22.08 -23.25 10.68
CA VAL A 2 -21.12 -22.44 9.92
C VAL A 2 -21.59 -22.47 8.46
N LYS A 3 -22.20 -21.38 8.01
CA LYS A 3 -22.41 -21.19 6.56
C LYS A 3 -21.04 -20.99 5.95
N TYR A 4 -20.54 -21.94 5.18
CA TYR A 4 -19.36 -21.76 4.36
C TYR A 4 -19.69 -20.69 3.30
N VAL A 5 -19.20 -19.51 3.51
CA VAL A 5 -19.19 -18.49 2.47
C VAL A 5 -18.07 -18.90 1.51
N THR A 6 -18.43 -19.27 0.29
CA THR A 6 -17.44 -19.52 -0.78
C THR A 6 -16.82 -18.18 -1.15
N MET A 7 -15.68 -17.86 -0.54
CA MET A 7 -14.89 -16.70 -0.99
C MET A 7 -14.22 -17.05 -2.31
N PRO A 8 -14.36 -16.23 -3.37
CA PRO A 8 -13.60 -16.44 -4.59
C PRO A 8 -12.10 -16.33 -4.26
N ARG A 9 -11.33 -17.29 -4.78
CA ARG A 9 -9.88 -17.35 -4.55
C ARG A 9 -9.16 -17.36 -5.88
N LEU A 10 -8.16 -16.50 -5.99
CA LEU A 10 -7.16 -16.55 -7.03
C LEU A 10 -5.88 -17.18 -6.47
N ALA A 11 -5.49 -18.33 -7.01
CA ALA A 11 -4.23 -18.96 -6.63
C ALA A 11 -3.07 -18.25 -7.34
N ILE A 12 -2.17 -17.66 -6.55
CA ILE A 12 -0.96 -17.00 -7.04
C ILE A 12 0.16 -18.05 -7.12
N LYS A 13 0.28 -18.68 -8.27
CA LYS A 13 1.28 -19.73 -8.54
C LYS A 13 1.82 -19.62 -9.96
N ASP A 14 3.03 -20.11 -10.18
CA ASP A 14 3.61 -20.16 -11.52
C ASP A 14 2.73 -20.99 -12.48
N GLU A 15 2.58 -20.48 -13.67
CA GLU A 15 1.92 -21.17 -14.79
C GLU A 15 2.96 -21.56 -15.84
N VAL A 16 2.94 -22.80 -16.28
CA VAL A 16 3.82 -23.29 -17.34
C VAL A 16 2.98 -23.77 -18.49
N THR A 17 3.16 -23.15 -19.65
CA THR A 17 2.48 -23.54 -20.89
C THR A 17 3.50 -24.05 -21.88
N THR A 18 3.26 -25.23 -22.45
CA THR A 18 4.13 -25.84 -23.47
C THR A 18 3.39 -25.90 -24.81
N GLU A 19 3.90 -25.17 -25.78
CA GLU A 19 3.41 -25.15 -27.16
C GLU A 19 4.49 -25.74 -28.09
N GLY A 20 4.36 -27.00 -28.45
CA GLY A 20 5.35 -27.72 -29.23
C GLY A 20 6.66 -27.88 -28.46
N ARG A 21 7.75 -27.24 -28.92
CA ARG A 21 9.07 -27.26 -28.28
C ARG A 21 9.34 -26.04 -27.39
N ILE A 22 8.39 -25.11 -27.31
CA ILE A 22 8.54 -23.88 -26.56
C ILE A 22 7.81 -24.02 -25.26
N THR A 23 8.53 -23.89 -24.14
CA THR A 23 7.95 -23.81 -22.80
C THR A 23 8.01 -22.36 -22.33
N LYS A 24 6.85 -21.80 -22.05
CA LYS A 24 6.71 -20.45 -21.48
C LYS A 24 6.33 -20.59 -20.00
N ARG A 25 7.01 -19.84 -19.14
CA ARG A 25 6.70 -19.71 -17.73
C ARG A 25 6.14 -18.33 -17.47
N LYS A 26 5.02 -18.26 -16.79
CA LYS A 26 4.45 -17.06 -16.20
C LYS A 26 4.62 -17.16 -14.69
N PHE A 27 5.33 -16.22 -14.12
CA PHE A 27 5.64 -16.26 -12.69
C PHE A 27 4.41 -15.91 -11.84
N ALA A 28 4.33 -16.49 -10.66
CA ALA A 28 3.31 -16.16 -9.66
C ALA A 28 3.24 -14.65 -9.38
N TRP A 29 4.39 -13.96 -9.37
CA TRP A 29 4.44 -12.51 -9.19
C TRP A 29 3.80 -11.72 -10.34
N GLU A 30 3.89 -12.19 -11.58
CA GLU A 30 3.21 -11.57 -12.72
C GLU A 30 1.69 -11.70 -12.57
N ILE A 31 1.21 -12.88 -12.13
CA ILE A 31 -0.21 -13.11 -11.84
C ILE A 31 -0.70 -12.20 -10.71
N PHE A 32 0.11 -12.01 -9.65
CA PHE A 32 -0.22 -11.07 -8.58
C PHE A 32 -0.34 -9.63 -9.09
N LYS A 33 0.58 -9.18 -9.94
CA LYS A 33 0.51 -7.84 -10.56
C LYS A 33 -0.70 -7.67 -11.48
N GLU A 34 -1.07 -8.71 -12.24
CA GLU A 34 -2.28 -8.70 -13.06
C GLU A 34 -3.54 -8.63 -12.19
N ALA A 35 -3.61 -9.39 -11.10
CA ALA A 35 -4.72 -9.30 -10.17
C ALA A 35 -4.89 -7.88 -9.60
N ILE A 36 -3.81 -7.20 -9.25
CA ILE A 36 -3.87 -5.79 -8.84
C ILE A 36 -4.40 -4.92 -9.99
N ALA A 37 -3.92 -5.13 -11.23
CA ALA A 37 -4.36 -4.37 -12.39
C ALA A 37 -5.84 -4.60 -12.74
N ASP A 38 -6.37 -5.78 -12.45
CA ASP A 38 -7.79 -6.07 -12.62
C ASP A 38 -8.63 -5.41 -11.53
N LEU A 39 -8.16 -5.41 -10.28
CA LEU A 39 -8.80 -4.69 -9.18
C LEU A 39 -8.83 -3.17 -9.41
N GLU A 40 -7.83 -2.59 -10.08
CA GLU A 40 -7.82 -1.17 -10.46
C GLU A 40 -8.93 -0.80 -11.46
N LYS A 41 -9.40 -1.76 -12.25
CA LYS A 41 -10.54 -1.57 -13.16
C LYS A 41 -11.88 -1.55 -12.44
N GLY A 42 -11.90 -1.92 -11.17
CA GLY A 42 -13.08 -2.06 -10.33
C GLY A 42 -13.54 -3.52 -10.21
N SER A 43 -14.13 -3.84 -9.07
CA SER A 43 -14.75 -5.14 -8.79
C SER A 43 -15.94 -4.99 -7.84
N ASP A 44 -16.76 -6.04 -7.75
CA ASP A 44 -17.89 -6.10 -6.81
C ASP A 44 -17.47 -6.48 -5.37
N PHE A 45 -16.16 -6.63 -5.14
CA PHE A 45 -15.63 -6.96 -3.81
C PHE A 45 -15.42 -5.69 -2.98
N GLU A 46 -15.73 -5.75 -1.69
CA GLU A 46 -15.44 -4.68 -0.73
C GLU A 46 -14.11 -4.93 0.01
N THR A 47 -13.70 -6.19 0.11
CA THR A 47 -12.52 -6.59 0.89
C THR A 47 -11.63 -7.54 0.09
N ILE A 48 -10.35 -7.25 0.07
CA ILE A 48 -9.30 -8.06 -0.56
C ILE A 48 -8.39 -8.61 0.53
N VAL A 49 -8.14 -9.91 0.49
CA VAL A 49 -7.25 -10.59 1.45
C VAL A 49 -6.03 -11.14 0.70
N VAL A 50 -4.84 -10.79 1.17
CA VAL A 50 -3.57 -11.38 0.72
C VAL A 50 -3.09 -12.39 1.75
N ASP A 51 -3.11 -13.66 1.39
CA ASP A 51 -2.77 -14.79 2.26
C ASP A 51 -1.79 -15.72 1.51
N LEU A 52 -0.47 -15.59 1.71
CA LEU A 52 0.30 -14.89 2.73
C LEU A 52 1.28 -13.87 2.12
N LEU A 53 1.74 -12.91 2.93
CA LEU A 53 2.72 -11.90 2.48
C LEU A 53 4.09 -12.52 2.17
N GLU A 54 4.58 -13.45 2.98
CA GLU A 54 5.85 -14.13 2.76
C GLU A 54 5.88 -14.90 1.44
N ASP A 55 4.77 -15.56 1.06
CA ASP A 55 4.68 -16.29 -0.22
C ASP A 55 4.71 -15.32 -1.41
N THR A 56 4.01 -14.18 -1.28
CA THR A 56 4.05 -13.15 -2.32
C THR A 56 5.43 -12.49 -2.42
N TYR A 57 6.14 -12.33 -1.30
CA TYR A 57 7.50 -11.81 -1.28
C TYR A 57 8.49 -12.76 -1.96
N GLU A 58 8.37 -14.06 -1.68
CA GLU A 58 9.17 -15.10 -2.31
C GLU A 58 8.90 -15.19 -3.82
N ALA A 59 7.63 -15.12 -4.24
CA ALA A 59 7.26 -15.07 -5.65
C ALA A 59 7.88 -13.85 -6.35
N CYS A 60 7.89 -12.69 -5.70
CA CYS A 60 8.56 -11.49 -6.19
C CYS A 60 10.08 -11.70 -6.30
N ARG A 61 10.71 -12.36 -5.31
CA ARG A 61 12.15 -12.66 -5.32
C ARG A 61 12.53 -13.54 -6.50
N LEU A 62 11.80 -14.64 -6.71
CA LEU A 62 12.07 -15.56 -7.82
C LEU A 62 11.89 -14.88 -9.18
N TYR A 63 10.85 -14.09 -9.35
CA TYR A 63 10.63 -13.29 -10.56
C TYR A 63 11.78 -12.31 -10.80
N MET A 64 12.19 -11.56 -9.79
CA MET A 64 13.26 -10.57 -9.92
C MET A 64 14.62 -11.22 -10.19
N TYR A 65 14.90 -12.40 -9.62
CA TYR A 65 16.13 -13.15 -9.90
C TYR A 65 16.19 -13.58 -11.35
N ASP A 66 15.08 -14.07 -11.92
CA ASP A 66 14.99 -14.40 -13.34
C ASP A 66 15.24 -13.15 -14.21
N GLN A 67 14.55 -12.04 -13.93
CA GLN A 67 14.70 -10.78 -14.66
C GLN A 67 16.14 -10.21 -14.61
N LEU A 68 16.87 -10.46 -13.54
CA LEU A 68 18.24 -9.99 -13.34
C LEU A 68 19.29 -11.03 -13.77
N SER A 69 18.85 -12.19 -14.29
CA SER A 69 19.70 -13.33 -14.65
C SER A 69 20.61 -13.78 -13.48
N ILE A 70 20.07 -13.74 -12.25
CA ILE A 70 20.75 -14.19 -11.05
C ILE A 70 20.48 -15.68 -10.86
N THR A 71 21.51 -16.50 -10.92
CA THR A 71 21.41 -17.96 -10.76
C THR A 71 21.74 -18.41 -9.34
N HIS A 72 22.54 -17.63 -8.62
CA HIS A 72 22.96 -17.94 -7.26
C HIS A 72 22.80 -16.74 -6.33
N GLU A 73 22.43 -16.95 -5.07
CA GLU A 73 22.25 -15.85 -4.09
C GLU A 73 23.54 -15.03 -3.83
N SER A 74 24.71 -15.62 -4.11
CA SER A 74 26.00 -14.93 -4.06
C SER A 74 26.23 -13.96 -5.23
N ASP A 75 25.46 -14.08 -6.31
CA ASP A 75 25.62 -13.27 -7.51
C ASP A 75 24.98 -11.90 -7.31
N ASP A 76 25.78 -10.88 -6.94
CA ASP A 76 25.32 -9.49 -6.70
C ASP A 76 24.21 -9.35 -5.65
N SER A 77 24.31 -10.11 -4.56
CA SER A 77 23.28 -10.24 -3.53
C SER A 77 22.77 -8.90 -2.95
N PHE A 78 23.65 -7.91 -2.79
CA PHE A 78 23.28 -6.63 -2.17
C PHE A 78 22.35 -5.79 -3.05
N ARG A 79 22.64 -5.67 -4.34
CA ARG A 79 21.80 -4.92 -5.30
C ARG A 79 20.50 -5.65 -5.62
N ALA A 80 20.57 -6.99 -5.71
CA ALA A 80 19.40 -7.81 -5.96
C ALA A 80 18.32 -7.65 -4.87
N TRP A 81 18.72 -7.73 -3.59
CA TRP A 81 17.80 -7.56 -2.47
C TRP A 81 17.12 -6.18 -2.43
N ASP A 82 17.82 -5.14 -2.81
CA ASP A 82 17.25 -3.80 -2.89
C ASP A 82 16.21 -3.68 -4.00
N LYS A 83 16.49 -4.27 -5.17
CA LYS A 83 15.56 -4.30 -6.30
C LYS A 83 14.33 -5.14 -6.00
N VAL A 84 14.48 -6.35 -5.40
CA VAL A 84 13.37 -7.20 -4.96
C VAL A 84 12.47 -6.41 -4.00
N ARG A 85 13.05 -5.79 -2.98
CA ARG A 85 12.30 -5.02 -1.99
C ARG A 85 11.56 -3.83 -2.63
N THR A 86 12.20 -3.12 -3.56
CA THR A 86 11.60 -1.98 -4.26
C THR A 86 10.43 -2.41 -5.12
N GLU A 87 10.59 -3.46 -5.92
CA GLU A 87 9.54 -4.05 -6.75
C GLU A 87 8.35 -4.51 -5.89
N TYR A 88 8.63 -5.25 -4.82
CA TYR A 88 7.62 -5.75 -3.90
C TYR A 88 6.81 -4.62 -3.26
N LEU A 89 7.50 -3.67 -2.61
CA LEU A 89 6.87 -2.58 -1.88
C LEU A 89 6.10 -1.63 -2.80
N SER A 90 6.54 -1.44 -4.04
CA SER A 90 5.81 -0.61 -5.00
C SER A 90 4.44 -1.22 -5.34
N ASN A 91 4.37 -2.54 -5.54
CA ASN A 91 3.13 -3.23 -5.84
C ASN A 91 2.22 -3.38 -4.61
N ILE A 92 2.77 -3.63 -3.41
CA ILE A 92 1.99 -3.60 -2.16
C ILE A 92 1.40 -2.19 -1.94
N LYS A 93 2.19 -1.13 -2.16
CA LYS A 93 1.67 0.24 -2.06
C LYS A 93 0.57 0.52 -3.09
N ARG A 94 0.71 0.00 -4.31
CA ARG A 94 -0.30 0.10 -5.36
C ARG A 94 -1.60 -0.56 -4.92
N LEU A 95 -1.54 -1.78 -4.35
CA LEU A 95 -2.69 -2.48 -3.80
C LEU A 95 -3.34 -1.69 -2.65
N LEU A 96 -2.55 -1.18 -1.69
CA LEU A 96 -3.03 -0.42 -0.54
C LEU A 96 -3.64 0.95 -0.90
N ASN A 97 -3.41 1.44 -2.12
CA ASN A 97 -4.01 2.68 -2.61
C ASN A 97 -5.35 2.47 -3.34
N LEU A 98 -5.78 1.22 -3.49
CA LEU A 98 -7.10 0.92 -4.06
C LEU A 98 -8.19 1.20 -3.03
N ASP A 99 -9.41 1.46 -3.51
CA ASP A 99 -10.58 1.74 -2.67
C ASP A 99 -11.26 0.43 -2.21
N TYR A 100 -10.50 -0.39 -1.48
CA TYR A 100 -10.95 -1.63 -0.87
C TYR A 100 -10.47 -1.72 0.58
N ASN A 101 -11.15 -2.51 1.40
CA ASN A 101 -10.59 -2.98 2.66
C ASN A 101 -9.49 -4.01 2.37
N ILE A 102 -8.25 -3.72 2.68
CA ILE A 102 -7.12 -4.61 2.41
C ILE A 102 -6.66 -5.30 3.69
N ILE A 103 -6.72 -6.62 3.71
CA ILE A 103 -6.22 -7.45 4.80
C ILE A 103 -4.97 -8.18 4.33
N LEU A 104 -3.86 -7.93 4.99
CA LEU A 104 -2.57 -8.56 4.72
C LEU A 104 -2.27 -9.55 5.85
N ILE A 105 -2.07 -10.82 5.52
CA ILE A 105 -1.79 -11.89 6.48
C ILE A 105 -0.33 -12.31 6.36
N SER A 106 0.33 -12.51 7.50
CA SER A 106 1.67 -13.09 7.60
C SER A 106 1.74 -14.01 8.81
N HIS A 107 2.49 -15.11 8.71
CA HIS A 107 2.79 -15.95 9.87
C HIS A 107 3.66 -15.20 10.87
N GLU A 108 3.62 -15.66 12.10
CA GLU A 108 4.50 -15.18 13.15
C GLU A 108 5.87 -15.89 13.09
N ASP A 109 6.94 -15.10 13.15
CA ASP A 109 8.32 -15.57 13.28
C ASP A 109 8.81 -15.29 14.71
N THR A 110 9.12 -16.34 15.43
CA THR A 110 9.68 -16.29 16.80
C THR A 110 11.12 -16.78 16.84
N SER A 111 11.76 -16.92 15.68
CA SER A 111 13.15 -17.43 15.59
C SER A 111 14.22 -16.38 15.94
N LYS A 112 13.85 -15.11 16.02
CA LYS A 112 14.80 -14.00 16.22
C LYS A 112 14.86 -13.58 17.67
N ASP A 113 16.07 -13.52 18.19
CA ASP A 113 16.35 -12.93 19.50
C ASP A 113 16.77 -11.46 19.34
N LEU A 114 16.16 -10.60 20.14
CA LEU A 114 16.58 -9.21 20.31
C LEU A 114 17.34 -9.05 21.61
N THR A 115 18.43 -8.29 21.57
CA THR A 115 19.14 -7.89 22.80
C THR A 115 18.55 -6.59 23.29
N LYS A 116 17.90 -6.61 24.47
CA LYS A 116 17.41 -5.40 25.14
C LYS A 116 18.58 -4.51 25.56
N LYS A 117 18.29 -3.23 25.79
CA LYS A 117 19.28 -2.25 26.27
C LYS A 117 19.99 -2.66 27.57
N GLY A 118 19.40 -3.57 28.36
CA GLY A 118 19.99 -4.17 29.57
C GLY A 118 20.90 -5.38 29.31
N GLY A 119 21.06 -5.82 28.05
CA GLY A 119 21.88 -7.00 27.71
C GLY A 119 21.13 -8.33 27.67
N ASP A 120 19.87 -8.35 28.11
CA ASP A 120 19.05 -9.56 28.08
C ASP A 120 18.61 -9.91 26.66
N LYS A 121 18.72 -11.19 26.33
CA LYS A 121 18.17 -11.71 25.06
C LYS A 121 16.70 -12.07 25.26
N VAL A 122 15.86 -11.59 24.37
CA VAL A 122 14.41 -11.87 24.40
C VAL A 122 13.97 -12.24 22.99
N THR A 123 13.18 -13.29 22.86
CA THR A 123 12.62 -13.72 21.59
C THR A 123 11.69 -12.63 21.02
N ALA A 124 11.98 -12.17 19.80
CA ALA A 124 11.13 -11.22 19.10
C ALA A 124 9.92 -11.90 18.50
N ILE A 125 8.78 -11.25 18.57
CA ILE A 125 7.55 -11.66 17.89
C ILE A 125 7.37 -10.74 16.66
N MET A 126 7.60 -11.27 15.48
CA MET A 126 7.62 -10.51 14.23
C MET A 126 6.84 -11.25 13.13
N PRO A 127 6.36 -10.55 12.10
CA PRO A 127 5.87 -11.24 10.89
C PRO A 127 7.03 -11.96 10.19
N ASN A 128 6.73 -13.13 9.60
CA ASN A 128 7.68 -13.95 8.84
C ASN A 128 7.97 -13.33 7.46
N LEU A 129 8.47 -12.12 7.47
CA LEU A 129 8.80 -11.33 6.29
C LEU A 129 10.17 -10.66 6.49
N ASN A 130 10.79 -10.23 5.41
CA ASN A 130 12.01 -9.43 5.49
C ASN A 130 11.79 -8.21 6.41
N GLU A 131 12.67 -8.00 7.39
CA GLU A 131 12.50 -6.97 8.43
C GLU A 131 12.30 -5.55 7.87
N LYS A 132 13.06 -5.19 6.80
CA LYS A 132 12.91 -3.87 6.16
C LYS A 132 11.57 -3.75 5.42
N ALA A 133 11.07 -4.84 4.84
CA ALA A 133 9.77 -4.88 4.20
C ALA A 133 8.64 -4.80 5.22
N SER A 134 8.70 -5.60 6.31
CA SER A 134 7.73 -5.59 7.40
C SER A 134 7.54 -4.19 7.98
N LYS A 135 8.65 -3.52 8.35
CA LYS A 135 8.61 -2.15 8.91
C LYS A 135 8.02 -1.13 7.95
N LYS A 136 8.28 -1.26 6.64
CA LYS A 136 7.69 -0.38 5.62
C LYS A 136 6.19 -0.62 5.46
N ILE A 137 5.75 -1.89 5.43
CA ILE A 137 4.34 -2.24 5.32
C ILE A 137 3.57 -1.77 6.56
N ALA A 138 4.10 -2.01 7.77
CA ALA A 138 3.48 -1.54 9.00
C ALA A 138 3.28 0.00 9.04
N GLY A 139 4.17 0.75 8.39
CA GLY A 139 4.01 2.20 8.22
C GLY A 139 3.03 2.61 7.12
N MET A 140 2.54 1.68 6.30
CA MET A 140 1.57 1.95 5.22
C MET A 140 0.14 1.53 5.55
N VAL A 141 -0.03 0.53 6.44
CA VAL A 141 -1.35 0.04 6.87
C VAL A 141 -1.90 0.88 8.02
N ASP A 142 -3.20 0.82 8.20
CA ASP A 142 -3.88 1.57 9.27
C ASP A 142 -3.67 0.91 10.64
N LEU A 143 -3.79 -0.41 10.72
CA LEU A 143 -3.62 -1.19 11.93
C LEU A 143 -2.69 -2.39 11.69
N VAL A 144 -1.92 -2.74 12.70
CA VAL A 144 -1.22 -4.01 12.81
C VAL A 144 -1.74 -4.72 14.05
N ALA A 145 -2.25 -5.94 13.86
CA ALA A 145 -2.78 -6.75 14.94
C ALA A 145 -2.13 -8.13 14.94
N ARG A 146 -1.85 -8.66 16.12
CA ARG A 146 -1.43 -10.05 16.31
C ARG A 146 -2.66 -10.91 16.62
N LEU A 147 -2.86 -11.97 15.84
CA LEU A 147 -3.86 -12.99 16.16
C LEU A 147 -3.30 -13.96 17.20
N VAL A 148 -3.94 -14.02 18.34
CA VAL A 148 -3.57 -14.92 19.44
C VAL A 148 -4.68 -15.96 19.62
N VAL A 149 -4.27 -17.23 19.75
CA VAL A 149 -5.17 -18.36 20.04
C VAL A 149 -4.82 -18.93 21.40
N ASP A 150 -5.80 -18.94 22.31
CA ASP A 150 -5.69 -19.55 23.61
C ASP A 150 -6.87 -20.50 23.82
N GLY A 151 -6.62 -21.79 23.68
CA GLY A 151 -7.65 -22.82 23.64
C GLY A 151 -8.63 -22.55 22.48
N ASP A 152 -9.92 -22.37 22.81
CA ASP A 152 -10.97 -22.05 21.84
C ASP A 152 -11.14 -20.54 21.57
N LYS A 153 -10.45 -19.71 22.35
CA LYS A 153 -10.55 -18.26 22.27
C LYS A 153 -9.57 -17.73 21.22
N ARG A 154 -10.06 -16.87 20.33
CA ARG A 154 -9.26 -16.14 19.34
C ARG A 154 -9.41 -14.66 19.57
N THR A 155 -8.28 -13.96 19.68
CA THR A 155 -8.25 -12.52 19.94
C THR A 155 -7.29 -11.82 18.98
N LEU A 156 -7.61 -10.55 18.67
CA LEU A 156 -6.70 -9.63 18.00
C LEU A 156 -6.05 -8.72 19.06
N ASN A 157 -4.74 -8.72 19.11
CA ASN A 157 -3.97 -7.92 20.05
C ASN A 157 -3.23 -6.81 19.28
N PHE A 158 -3.44 -5.56 19.68
CA PHE A 158 -2.86 -4.34 19.07
C PHE A 158 -1.65 -3.82 19.87
N LYS A 159 -1.30 -4.47 20.97
CA LYS A 159 -0.18 -4.07 21.79
C LYS A 159 1.13 -4.29 21.03
N SER A 160 1.95 -3.26 20.97
CA SER A 160 3.31 -3.34 20.47
C SER A 160 4.29 -2.87 21.56
N ASP A 161 5.44 -3.52 21.64
CA ASP A 161 6.53 -3.13 22.52
C ASP A 161 7.90 -3.42 21.88
N GLU A 162 8.98 -3.40 22.65
CA GLU A 162 10.34 -3.64 22.14
C GLU A 162 10.51 -5.02 21.46
N VAL A 163 9.69 -6.00 21.84
CA VAL A 163 9.81 -7.40 21.37
C VAL A 163 8.63 -7.84 20.51
N VAL A 164 7.49 -7.17 20.61
CA VAL A 164 6.28 -7.45 19.83
C VAL A 164 6.16 -6.45 18.71
N PHE A 165 6.21 -6.94 17.46
CA PHE A 165 6.02 -6.13 16.29
C PHE A 165 4.61 -5.54 16.25
N GLY A 166 4.52 -4.25 15.97
CA GLY A 166 3.26 -3.55 15.85
C GLY A 166 3.43 -2.25 15.08
N GLY A 167 2.38 -1.50 14.96
CA GLY A 167 2.39 -0.22 14.24
C GLY A 167 1.05 0.07 13.60
N GLY A 168 1.09 0.92 12.60
CA GLY A 168 -0.07 1.40 11.86
C GLY A 168 -0.13 2.91 11.82
N ARG A 169 -0.93 3.44 10.90
CA ARG A 169 -1.10 4.90 10.73
C ARG A 169 -2.15 5.48 11.67
N LEU A 170 -3.10 4.66 12.12
CA LEU A 170 -4.15 5.10 13.05
C LEU A 170 -3.55 5.42 14.41
N GLN A 171 -3.70 6.68 14.81
CA GLN A 171 -3.32 7.16 16.12
C GLN A 171 -4.57 7.26 16.99
N GLY A 172 -4.45 6.94 18.28
CA GLY A 172 -5.56 7.07 19.22
C GLY A 172 -6.26 5.76 19.55
N VAL A 173 -5.84 4.63 19.00
CA VAL A 173 -6.27 3.30 19.45
C VAL A 173 -5.83 3.09 20.88
N LYS A 174 -6.79 3.00 21.81
CA LYS A 174 -6.56 2.74 23.23
C LYS A 174 -6.80 1.27 23.58
N THR A 175 -7.65 0.64 22.77
CA THR A 175 -7.99 -0.78 22.91
C THR A 175 -6.76 -1.65 22.64
N THR A 176 -6.43 -2.54 23.55
CA THR A 176 -5.25 -3.41 23.44
C THR A 176 -5.56 -4.78 22.90
N GLU A 177 -6.78 -5.28 23.12
CA GLU A 177 -7.21 -6.62 22.71
C GLU A 177 -8.72 -6.66 22.47
N ILE A 178 -9.15 -7.36 21.41
CA ILE A 178 -10.56 -7.63 21.12
C ILE A 178 -10.75 -9.11 20.74
N PRO A 179 -11.95 -9.67 20.88
CA PRO A 179 -12.30 -10.93 20.23
C PRO A 179 -12.09 -10.84 18.72
N LEU A 180 -11.78 -11.97 18.06
CA LEU A 180 -11.69 -12.03 16.59
C LEU A 180 -13.10 -11.87 16.00
N SER A 181 -13.50 -10.63 15.75
CA SER A 181 -14.79 -10.24 15.21
C SER A 181 -14.64 -8.99 14.35
N TRP A 182 -15.34 -8.97 13.22
CA TRP A 182 -15.37 -7.79 12.33
C TRP A 182 -16.01 -6.60 13.02
N ASP A 183 -17.11 -6.81 13.72
CA ASP A 183 -17.83 -5.72 14.42
C ASP A 183 -16.97 -5.09 15.51
N GLU A 184 -16.20 -5.90 16.26
CA GLU A 184 -15.26 -5.39 17.27
C GLU A 184 -14.09 -4.64 16.63
N LEU A 185 -13.61 -5.09 15.47
CA LEU A 185 -12.57 -4.39 14.71
C LEU A 185 -13.09 -3.02 14.21
N CYS A 186 -14.31 -2.94 13.71
CA CYS A 186 -14.91 -1.68 13.30
C CYS A 186 -14.98 -0.67 14.46
N LYS A 187 -15.32 -1.12 15.68
CA LYS A 187 -15.31 -0.26 16.88
C LYS A 187 -13.92 0.32 17.19
N VAL A 188 -12.85 -0.44 16.94
CA VAL A 188 -11.47 0.06 17.10
C VAL A 188 -11.17 1.19 16.11
N TYR A 189 -11.65 1.06 14.87
CA TYR A 189 -11.56 2.13 13.87
C TYR A 189 -12.33 3.37 14.28
N ASP A 190 -13.59 3.20 14.73
CA ASP A 190 -14.44 4.30 15.18
C ASP A 190 -13.83 5.00 16.40
N GLU A 191 -13.29 4.25 17.36
CA GLU A 191 -12.54 4.79 18.51
C GLU A 191 -11.35 5.65 18.05
N ALA A 192 -10.56 5.14 17.11
CA ALA A 192 -9.39 5.84 16.61
C ALA A 192 -9.74 7.12 15.86
N ILE A 193 -10.80 7.09 15.03
CA ILE A 193 -11.31 8.25 14.29
C ILE A 193 -11.92 9.27 15.24
N GLY A 194 -12.74 8.86 16.21
CA GLY A 194 -13.34 9.73 17.23
C GLY A 194 -12.30 10.45 18.08
N ASN A 195 -11.24 9.75 18.50
CA ASN A 195 -10.13 10.35 19.24
C ASN A 195 -9.31 11.36 18.40
N VAL A 196 -9.34 11.25 17.07
CA VAL A 196 -8.69 12.24 16.16
C VAL A 196 -9.56 13.48 16.01
N ALA A 197 -10.90 13.32 15.95
CA ALA A 197 -11.85 14.43 15.82
C ALA A 197 -11.84 15.35 17.05
N ASP A 198 -11.60 14.78 18.23
CA ASP A 198 -11.52 15.56 19.50
C ASP A 198 -10.19 16.30 19.70
N LYS A 199 -9.18 16.08 18.86
CA LYS A 199 -7.92 16.83 18.94
C LYS A 199 -8.11 18.23 18.34
N PRO A 200 -7.69 19.31 19.06
CA PRO A 200 -7.75 20.66 18.49
C PRO A 200 -6.92 20.70 17.20
N LYS A 201 -7.58 21.13 16.11
CA LYS A 201 -6.94 21.27 14.80
C LYS A 201 -5.66 22.10 14.91
N THR A 202 -4.58 21.61 14.34
CA THR A 202 -3.31 22.35 14.31
C THR A 202 -3.47 23.65 13.50
N ALA A 203 -2.62 24.66 13.78
CA ALA A 203 -2.67 25.94 13.07
C ALA A 203 -2.56 25.77 11.53
N HIS A 204 -1.88 24.71 11.07
CA HIS A 204 -1.77 24.38 9.64
C HIS A 204 -3.09 23.81 9.08
N GLN A 205 -3.76 22.93 9.81
CA GLN A 205 -5.06 22.37 9.39
C GLN A 205 -6.15 23.45 9.33
N LYS A 206 -6.16 24.39 10.28
CA LYS A 206 -7.05 25.55 10.24
C LYS A 206 -6.82 26.41 9.00
N LYS A 207 -5.56 26.72 8.67
CA LYS A 207 -5.23 27.49 7.45
C LYS A 207 -5.67 26.81 6.16
N VAL A 208 -5.55 25.48 6.07
CA VAL A 208 -5.99 24.72 4.88
C VAL A 208 -7.52 24.73 4.74
N GLU A 209 -8.26 24.64 5.85
CA GLU A 209 -9.72 24.72 5.83
C GLU A 209 -10.20 26.15 5.50
N ASP A 210 -9.55 27.17 6.04
CA ASP A 210 -9.88 28.58 5.74
C ASP A 210 -9.63 28.86 4.25
N PHE A 211 -8.52 28.35 3.70
CA PHE A 211 -8.21 28.49 2.28
C PHE A 211 -9.22 27.78 1.36
N LYS A 212 -9.75 26.63 1.79
CA LYS A 212 -10.81 25.92 1.05
C LYS A 212 -12.15 26.68 1.12
N LYS A 213 -12.49 27.28 2.25
CA LYS A 213 -13.71 28.07 2.41
C LYS A 213 -13.68 29.35 1.56
N GLU A 214 -12.53 30.00 1.47
CA GLU A 214 -12.36 31.19 0.60
C GLU A 214 -12.51 30.87 -0.89
N GLN A 215 -12.26 29.61 -1.32
CA GLN A 215 -12.48 29.19 -2.71
C GLN A 215 -13.90 28.74 -3.02
N GLU A 216 -14.72 28.47 -2.00
CA GLU A 216 -16.12 28.05 -2.15
C GLU A 216 -17.11 29.23 -2.03
N GLU A 217 -16.68 30.45 -1.67
CA GLU A 217 -17.56 31.63 -1.72
C GLU A 217 -17.76 32.07 -3.18
N PRO A 218 -19.01 32.15 -3.66
CA PRO A 218 -19.28 32.59 -5.03
C PRO A 218 -18.90 34.06 -5.17
N THR A 219 -17.94 34.36 -6.06
CA THR A 219 -17.61 35.72 -6.48
C THR A 219 -18.89 36.43 -6.93
N PRO A 220 -19.18 37.65 -6.43
CA PRO A 220 -20.32 38.42 -6.89
C PRO A 220 -20.13 38.73 -8.37
N LYS A 221 -21.13 38.36 -9.17
CA LYS A 221 -21.19 38.72 -10.60
C LYS A 221 -21.25 40.24 -10.70
N ALA A 222 -20.19 40.84 -11.24
CA ALA A 222 -20.25 42.24 -11.68
C ALA A 222 -21.18 42.28 -12.89
N GLU A 223 -22.31 42.99 -12.76
CA GLU A 223 -23.16 43.39 -13.87
C GLU A 223 -22.36 44.37 -14.75
N ILE A 224 -22.05 43.96 -15.96
CA ILE A 224 -21.51 44.84 -17.00
C ILE A 224 -22.70 45.37 -17.80
N GLU A 225 -23.02 46.62 -17.64
CA GLU A 225 -23.91 47.37 -18.56
C GLU A 225 -23.23 47.45 -19.94
N PRO A 226 -23.97 47.33 -21.05
CA PRO A 226 -23.40 47.47 -22.37
C PRO A 226 -23.23 48.95 -22.76
N ASP A 227 -22.01 49.41 -22.94
CA ASP A 227 -21.73 50.69 -23.59
C ASP A 227 -21.57 50.48 -25.11
N GLU A 228 -22.46 51.13 -25.84
CA GLU A 228 -22.39 51.24 -27.31
C GLU A 228 -21.33 52.29 -27.63
N THR A 229 -20.35 51.95 -28.44
CA THR A 229 -19.86 52.70 -29.63
C THR A 229 -18.41 52.39 -29.95
N THR A 230 -18.24 52.29 -31.25
CA THR A 230 -17.09 52.46 -32.12
C THR A 230 -16.34 51.20 -32.53
N GLY A 231 -16.56 50.90 -33.81
CA GLY A 231 -15.85 49.92 -34.58
C GLY A 231 -14.39 50.31 -34.88
N VAL A 232 -13.52 49.31 -34.85
CA VAL A 232 -12.24 49.32 -35.56
C VAL A 232 -11.91 47.91 -36.09
N LYS A 233 -11.43 47.91 -37.31
CA LYS A 233 -11.05 46.85 -38.25
C LYS A 233 -10.27 45.66 -37.73
N VAL A 234 -10.67 44.51 -38.27
CA VAL A 234 -9.93 43.23 -38.28
C VAL A 234 -8.61 43.39 -39.04
N THR A 235 -7.51 42.94 -38.44
CA THR A 235 -6.26 42.59 -39.14
C THR A 235 -5.86 41.17 -38.73
N GLU A 236 -5.44 40.41 -39.74
CA GLU A 236 -5.12 38.96 -39.70
C GLU A 236 -3.89 38.65 -38.85
N PRO A 237 -3.75 37.38 -38.36
CA PRO A 237 -2.64 36.97 -37.50
C PRO A 237 -1.38 36.62 -38.30
N VAL A 238 -0.27 37.06 -37.78
CA VAL A 238 1.09 36.80 -38.27
C VAL A 238 1.53 35.41 -37.72
N GLU A 239 2.11 34.57 -38.59
CA GLU A 239 2.73 33.30 -38.30
C GLU A 239 3.92 33.47 -37.35
N GLU A 240 3.98 32.69 -36.24
CA GLU A 240 5.16 32.56 -35.38
C GLU A 240 6.05 31.40 -35.78
N ASP A 241 7.32 31.71 -35.87
CA ASP A 241 8.46 30.88 -36.27
C ASP A 241 8.74 29.70 -35.32
N LYS A 242 9.08 28.54 -35.91
CA LYS A 242 9.52 27.34 -35.23
C LYS A 242 10.99 27.45 -34.78
N PRO A 243 11.40 27.05 -33.56
CA PRO A 243 12.79 27.06 -33.18
C PRO A 243 13.60 25.90 -33.77
N VAL A 244 14.76 26.21 -34.26
CA VAL A 244 15.77 25.38 -34.92
C VAL A 244 16.41 24.39 -33.94
N ARG A 245 16.45 23.13 -34.35
CA ARG A 245 17.09 21.98 -33.67
C ARG A 245 18.60 22.05 -33.76
N ARG A 246 19.31 22.27 -32.64
CA ARG A 246 20.77 22.20 -32.56
C ARG A 246 21.24 20.74 -32.45
N THR A 247 21.92 20.24 -33.45
CA THR A 247 22.66 18.98 -33.47
C THR A 247 23.92 19.08 -32.62
N ARG A 248 24.11 18.15 -31.67
CA ARG A 248 25.37 18.01 -30.92
C ARG A 248 26.33 17.13 -31.72
N ARG A 249 27.49 17.70 -32.02
CA ARG A 249 28.66 17.04 -32.61
C ARG A 249 29.38 16.19 -31.52
N THR A 250 29.68 14.96 -31.88
CA THR A 250 30.60 14.03 -31.18
C THR A 250 32.05 14.48 -31.28
N ARG A 251 32.72 14.38 -30.17
CA ARG A 251 34.15 14.02 -30.06
C ARG A 251 34.33 13.11 -28.84
#